data_d706e52b14ac0a84779849d0a58153c8
#
_entry.id   d706e52b14ac0a84779849d0a58153c8
#
_cell.length_a   1.000
_cell.length_b   1.000
_cell.length_c   1.000
_cell.angle_alpha   90.00
_cell.angle_beta   90.00
_cell.angle_gamma   90.00
#
_symmetry.space_group_name_H-M   'P 1'
#
loop_
_entity.id
_entity.type
_entity.pdbx_description
1 polymer ?
#
loop_
_entity_poly.entity_id
_entity_poly.type
_entity_poly.pdbx_seq_one_letter_code
_entity_poly.pdbx_strand_id
1 'polypeptide(L)'
;MTTEPVLVTGATGNQGGAVARALLAAGRPVRALVRDPSSAAAGRLAAAGATLVRGDLDDPASLEEPAAGAAAVFSMETADYANLMADFEVQRARNLVAAAREAGVEQIVHSSVSGAGNDDPGAFDEERWGAFPAHYWRSKIESERVVREAGFRTWTILRPAGFMENLKQPSLWFAGFTSNRLGVVNDLDVARPWIAVQDIGTATLAALADPRRFHGVVLELAGDALSLRRAVEILNSVRSTPIELPSAPEQALAWGVPPELAQSQRRMDTYPAPARPEMAHALGIETTTFEQWAHGAARSE
;
A
#
# COMPACT_ATOMS: atom_id res chain seq x y z
N MET A 1 -2.96 -27.70 3.96
CA MET A 1 -3.26 -26.25 4.11
C MET A 1 -3.45 -26.00 5.59
N THR A 2 -2.83 -24.97 6.14
CA THR A 2 -3.05 -24.60 7.55
C THR A 2 -4.49 -24.15 7.74
N THR A 3 -5.14 -24.64 8.77
CA THR A 3 -6.51 -24.23 9.16
C THR A 3 -6.51 -22.92 9.96
N GLU A 4 -5.35 -22.47 10.38
CA GLU A 4 -5.16 -21.26 11.17
C GLU A 4 -5.26 -20.01 10.27
N PRO A 5 -5.91 -18.95 10.75
CA PRO A 5 -6.16 -17.75 9.95
C PRO A 5 -4.91 -16.89 9.77
N VAL A 6 -4.93 -16.09 8.69
CA VAL A 6 -4.02 -14.96 8.52
C VAL A 6 -4.67 -13.71 9.10
N LEU A 7 -4.01 -13.05 10.04
CA LEU A 7 -4.44 -11.74 10.55
C LEU A 7 -4.08 -10.67 9.52
N VAL A 8 -5.07 -9.90 9.08
CA VAL A 8 -4.90 -8.87 8.06
C VAL A 8 -5.25 -7.51 8.66
N THR A 9 -4.27 -6.59 8.70
CA THR A 9 -4.50 -5.19 9.07
C THR A 9 -4.93 -4.37 7.86
N GLY A 10 -5.58 -3.23 8.11
CA GLY A 10 -6.09 -2.38 7.01
C GLY A 10 -7.10 -3.08 6.10
N ALA A 11 -7.75 -4.14 6.56
CA ALA A 11 -8.60 -5.03 5.77
C ALA A 11 -9.80 -4.32 5.12
N THR A 12 -10.30 -3.24 5.72
CA THR A 12 -11.38 -2.41 5.14
C THR A 12 -10.91 -1.41 4.08
N GLY A 13 -9.59 -1.24 3.90
CA GLY A 13 -8.98 -0.35 2.92
C GLY A 13 -8.61 -1.08 1.63
N ASN A 14 -7.91 -0.36 0.73
CA ASN A 14 -7.53 -0.87 -0.58
C ASN A 14 -6.58 -2.07 -0.48
N GLN A 15 -5.42 -1.90 0.18
CA GLN A 15 -4.38 -2.94 0.25
C GLN A 15 -4.83 -4.15 1.08
N GLY A 16 -5.15 -3.95 2.36
CA GLY A 16 -5.57 -5.06 3.23
C GLY A 16 -6.83 -5.76 2.72
N GLY A 17 -7.75 -5.02 2.10
CA GLY A 17 -8.92 -5.61 1.45
C GLY A 17 -8.57 -6.47 0.24
N ALA A 18 -7.58 -6.08 -0.57
CA ALA A 18 -7.10 -6.89 -1.69
C ALA A 18 -6.41 -8.18 -1.17
N VAL A 19 -5.58 -8.05 -0.13
CA VAL A 19 -4.95 -9.21 0.52
C VAL A 19 -5.99 -10.16 1.10
N ALA A 20 -6.98 -9.64 1.82
CA ALA A 20 -8.06 -10.46 2.38
C ALA A 20 -8.81 -11.23 1.28
N ARG A 21 -9.18 -10.57 0.19
CA ARG A 21 -9.83 -11.22 -0.96
C ARG A 21 -8.96 -12.28 -1.64
N ALA A 22 -7.68 -12.01 -1.85
CA ALA A 22 -6.75 -12.97 -2.45
C ALA A 22 -6.61 -14.24 -1.58
N LEU A 23 -6.48 -14.07 -0.26
CA LEU A 23 -6.39 -15.17 0.69
C LEU A 23 -7.68 -16.01 0.71
N LEU A 24 -8.84 -15.36 0.80
CA LEU A 24 -10.14 -16.03 0.79
C LEU A 24 -10.39 -16.80 -0.51
N ALA A 25 -10.06 -16.19 -1.66
CA ALA A 25 -10.17 -16.86 -2.97
C ALA A 25 -9.26 -18.10 -3.08
N ALA A 26 -8.13 -18.10 -2.37
CA ALA A 26 -7.23 -19.26 -2.27
C ALA A 26 -7.62 -20.25 -1.16
N GLY A 27 -8.79 -20.08 -0.52
CA GLY A 27 -9.27 -20.94 0.55
C GLY A 27 -8.48 -20.81 1.86
N ARG A 28 -7.75 -19.70 2.06
CA ARG A 28 -7.02 -19.40 3.30
C ARG A 28 -7.95 -18.64 4.26
N PRO A 29 -8.15 -19.12 5.50
CA PRO A 29 -8.93 -18.38 6.48
C PRO A 29 -8.33 -17.00 6.75
N VAL A 30 -9.19 -15.97 6.80
CA VAL A 30 -8.80 -14.58 7.05
C VAL A 30 -9.44 -14.10 8.34
N ARG A 31 -8.63 -13.52 9.21
CA ARG A 31 -9.05 -12.74 10.35
C ARG A 31 -8.79 -11.26 10.04
N ALA A 32 -9.85 -10.51 9.79
CA ALA A 32 -9.77 -9.10 9.42
C ALA A 32 -9.80 -8.22 10.67
N LEU A 33 -8.69 -7.51 10.95
CA LEU A 33 -8.63 -6.54 12.04
C LEU A 33 -9.41 -5.29 11.63
N VAL A 34 -10.42 -4.94 12.41
CA VAL A 34 -11.29 -3.79 12.14
C VAL A 34 -11.56 -3.00 13.42
N ARG A 35 -11.57 -1.67 13.33
CA ARG A 35 -11.94 -0.80 14.47
C ARG A 35 -13.44 -0.83 14.72
N ASP A 36 -14.24 -0.84 13.66
CA ASP A 36 -15.69 -0.88 13.70
C ASP A 36 -16.23 -2.06 12.86
N PRO A 37 -16.58 -3.19 13.50
CA PRO A 37 -17.20 -4.34 12.83
C PRO A 37 -18.58 -4.06 12.21
N SER A 38 -19.25 -2.98 12.61
CA SER A 38 -20.56 -2.60 12.09
C SER A 38 -20.49 -1.81 10.78
N SER A 39 -19.31 -1.35 10.38
CA SER A 39 -19.14 -0.58 9.16
C SER A 39 -19.51 -1.37 7.90
N ALA A 40 -20.04 -0.69 6.88
CA ALA A 40 -20.40 -1.33 5.61
C ALA A 40 -19.19 -2.05 4.94
N ALA A 41 -17.97 -1.52 5.12
CA ALA A 41 -16.77 -2.15 4.59
C ALA A 41 -16.44 -3.46 5.33
N ALA A 42 -16.58 -3.50 6.65
CA ALA A 42 -16.43 -4.72 7.44
C ALA A 42 -17.51 -5.76 7.08
N GLY A 43 -18.76 -5.32 6.90
CA GLY A 43 -19.85 -6.20 6.45
C GLY A 43 -19.57 -6.88 5.10
N ARG A 44 -18.97 -6.17 4.14
CA ARG A 44 -18.55 -6.76 2.85
C ARG A 44 -17.46 -7.83 3.03
N LEU A 45 -16.51 -7.62 3.94
CA LEU A 45 -15.48 -8.63 4.23
C LEU A 45 -16.07 -9.88 4.89
N ALA A 46 -16.99 -9.71 5.85
CA ALA A 46 -17.70 -10.83 6.47
C ALA A 46 -18.52 -11.63 5.44
N ALA A 47 -19.23 -10.94 4.55
CA ALA A 47 -19.96 -11.58 3.45
C ALA A 47 -19.05 -12.33 2.48
N ALA A 48 -17.79 -11.91 2.31
CA ALA A 48 -16.78 -12.61 1.54
C ALA A 48 -16.12 -13.79 2.28
N GLY A 49 -16.47 -14.04 3.56
CA GLY A 49 -15.99 -15.16 4.36
C GLY A 49 -14.87 -14.83 5.35
N ALA A 50 -14.52 -13.56 5.54
CA ALA A 50 -13.57 -13.20 6.58
C ALA A 50 -14.20 -13.20 7.98
N THR A 51 -13.45 -13.66 8.97
CA THR A 51 -13.81 -13.48 10.39
C THR A 51 -13.38 -12.06 10.81
N LEU A 52 -14.35 -11.25 11.24
CA LEU A 52 -14.06 -9.93 11.77
C LEU A 52 -13.57 -10.04 13.22
N VAL A 53 -12.51 -9.33 13.55
CA VAL A 53 -12.02 -9.15 14.93
C VAL A 53 -11.85 -7.66 15.20
N ARG A 54 -12.35 -7.24 16.37
CA ARG A 54 -12.20 -5.85 16.77
C ARG A 54 -10.80 -5.62 17.34
N GLY A 55 -10.15 -4.55 16.90
CA GLY A 55 -8.88 -4.08 17.46
C GLY A 55 -8.45 -2.77 16.81
N ASP A 56 -7.60 -2.05 17.51
CA ASP A 56 -7.02 -0.80 17.07
C ASP A 56 -5.49 -0.86 17.21
N LEU A 57 -4.76 -0.53 16.16
CA LEU A 57 -3.29 -0.51 16.18
C LEU A 57 -2.73 0.55 17.15
N ASP A 58 -3.56 1.52 17.55
CA ASP A 58 -3.20 2.54 18.55
C ASP A 58 -3.47 2.06 20.00
N ASP A 59 -4.17 0.92 20.18
CA ASP A 59 -4.45 0.29 21.48
C ASP A 59 -3.82 -1.12 21.52
N PRO A 60 -2.60 -1.28 22.05
CA PRO A 60 -1.90 -2.57 22.09
C PRO A 60 -2.68 -3.70 22.74
N ALA A 61 -3.43 -3.42 23.81
CA ALA A 61 -4.19 -4.45 24.52
C ALA A 61 -5.31 -5.05 23.64
N SER A 62 -5.85 -4.27 22.72
CA SER A 62 -6.88 -4.73 21.78
C SER A 62 -6.37 -5.69 20.70
N LEU A 63 -5.04 -5.91 20.60
CA LEU A 63 -4.41 -6.74 19.59
C LEU A 63 -4.11 -8.16 20.04
N GLU A 64 -4.19 -8.45 21.35
CA GLU A 64 -3.87 -9.76 21.92
C GLU A 64 -4.78 -10.86 21.38
N GLU A 65 -6.10 -10.68 21.50
CA GLU A 65 -7.09 -11.64 20.97
C GLU A 65 -7.01 -11.77 19.44
N PRO A 66 -6.96 -10.68 18.64
CA PRO A 66 -6.75 -10.77 17.20
C PRO A 66 -5.53 -11.57 16.77
N ALA A 67 -4.40 -11.46 17.47
CA ALA A 67 -3.17 -12.17 17.13
C ALA A 67 -3.16 -13.64 17.56
N ALA A 68 -3.91 -13.98 18.61
CA ALA A 68 -3.89 -15.34 19.19
C ALA A 68 -4.28 -16.42 18.18
N GLY A 69 -3.40 -17.42 17.96
CA GLY A 69 -3.63 -18.51 17.01
C GLY A 69 -3.63 -18.12 15.54
N ALA A 70 -3.12 -16.97 15.18
CA ALA A 70 -2.89 -16.62 13.78
C ALA A 70 -1.64 -17.33 13.24
N ALA A 71 -1.74 -17.93 12.05
CA ALA A 71 -0.59 -18.58 11.39
C ALA A 71 0.41 -17.54 10.87
N ALA A 72 -0.09 -16.38 10.44
CA ALA A 72 0.70 -15.30 9.86
C ALA A 72 -0.01 -13.95 10.04
N VAL A 73 0.75 -12.88 9.85
CA VAL A 73 0.22 -11.51 9.83
C VAL A 73 0.55 -10.85 8.49
N PHE A 74 -0.45 -10.20 7.89
CA PHE A 74 -0.22 -9.14 6.93
C PHE A 74 -0.29 -7.79 7.64
N SER A 75 0.82 -7.07 7.64
CA SER A 75 1.03 -5.79 8.32
C SER A 75 1.02 -4.66 7.31
N MET A 76 0.16 -3.68 7.51
CA MET A 76 0.09 -2.45 6.74
C MET A 76 -0.38 -1.32 7.63
N GLU A 77 0.43 -0.29 7.75
CA GLU A 77 0.15 0.93 8.49
C GLU A 77 0.14 2.12 7.53
N THR A 78 -0.68 3.11 7.83
CA THR A 78 -0.80 4.33 7.05
C THR A 78 -0.44 5.54 7.90
N ALA A 79 0.14 6.56 7.26
CA ALA A 79 0.29 7.86 7.88
C ALA A 79 -1.08 8.41 8.32
N ASP A 80 -1.10 9.15 9.40
CA ASP A 80 -2.28 9.90 9.82
C ASP A 80 -2.32 11.24 9.08
N TYR A 81 -3.25 11.36 8.12
CA TYR A 81 -3.40 12.58 7.34
C TYR A 81 -3.90 13.79 8.18
N ALA A 82 -4.44 13.55 9.38
CA ALA A 82 -4.78 14.62 10.31
C ALA A 82 -3.56 15.13 11.09
N ASN A 83 -2.51 14.30 11.20
CA ASN A 83 -1.27 14.64 11.88
C ASN A 83 -0.07 13.99 11.16
N LEU A 84 0.32 14.58 10.04
CA LEU A 84 1.34 14.06 9.15
C LEU A 84 2.74 13.88 9.76
N MET A 85 3.02 14.56 10.88
CA MET A 85 4.32 14.52 11.56
C MET A 85 4.34 13.60 12.79
N ALA A 86 3.25 12.88 13.06
CA ALA A 86 3.20 11.94 14.17
C ALA A 86 3.80 10.58 13.79
N ASP A 87 4.47 9.95 14.76
CA ASP A 87 5.09 8.62 14.61
C ASP A 87 4.07 7.45 14.69
N PHE A 88 2.79 7.72 14.43
CA PHE A 88 1.73 6.71 14.55
C PHE A 88 1.99 5.48 13.70
N GLU A 89 2.53 5.65 12.51
CA GLU A 89 2.82 4.53 11.61
C GLU A 89 3.83 3.55 12.24
N VAL A 90 4.93 4.09 12.75
CA VAL A 90 5.97 3.29 13.42
C VAL A 90 5.45 2.67 14.72
N GLN A 91 4.66 3.44 15.50
CA GLN A 91 4.11 2.95 16.75
C GLN A 91 3.10 1.81 16.50
N ARG A 92 2.24 1.94 15.49
CA ARG A 92 1.30 0.89 15.07
C ARG A 92 2.03 -0.39 14.63
N ALA A 93 3.12 -0.25 13.87
CA ALA A 93 3.95 -1.39 13.49
C ALA A 93 4.54 -2.07 14.73
N ARG A 94 5.07 -1.32 15.70
CA ARG A 94 5.59 -1.87 16.96
C ARG A 94 4.52 -2.60 17.76
N ASN A 95 3.34 -2.02 17.92
CA ASN A 95 2.23 -2.60 18.65
C ASN A 95 1.79 -3.94 18.02
N LEU A 96 1.59 -3.96 16.70
CA LEU A 96 1.21 -5.17 15.97
C LEU A 96 2.26 -6.26 16.07
N VAL A 97 3.54 -5.90 15.85
CA VAL A 97 4.68 -6.83 15.91
C VAL A 97 4.81 -7.43 17.32
N ALA A 98 4.68 -6.62 18.37
CA ALA A 98 4.73 -7.10 19.75
C ALA A 98 3.62 -8.11 20.02
N ALA A 99 2.36 -7.79 19.72
CA ALA A 99 1.22 -8.68 19.90
C ALA A 99 1.37 -9.99 19.10
N ALA A 100 1.80 -9.90 17.84
CA ALA A 100 2.03 -11.07 17.00
C ALA A 100 3.15 -11.99 17.55
N ARG A 101 4.24 -11.40 18.04
CA ARG A 101 5.35 -12.15 18.64
C ARG A 101 4.94 -12.84 19.95
N GLU A 102 4.21 -12.14 20.80
CA GLU A 102 3.69 -12.68 22.05
C GLU A 102 2.71 -13.84 21.81
N ALA A 103 1.88 -13.72 20.77
CA ALA A 103 0.97 -14.79 20.34
C ALA A 103 1.68 -15.97 19.64
N GLY A 104 2.99 -15.91 19.44
CA GLY A 104 3.76 -16.99 18.80
C GLY A 104 3.62 -17.05 17.28
N VAL A 105 3.15 -15.98 16.63
CA VAL A 105 3.08 -15.90 15.16
C VAL A 105 4.48 -16.05 14.57
N GLU A 106 4.64 -16.95 13.60
CA GLU A 106 5.94 -17.26 13.01
C GLU A 106 6.23 -16.47 11.73
N GLN A 107 5.21 -16.00 11.03
CA GLN A 107 5.35 -15.37 9.70
C GLN A 107 4.71 -14.01 9.62
N ILE A 108 5.42 -13.03 9.01
CA ILE A 108 4.87 -11.71 8.72
C ILE A 108 5.17 -11.30 7.27
N VAL A 109 4.18 -10.69 6.61
CA VAL A 109 4.35 -9.97 5.35
C VAL A 109 3.98 -8.51 5.61
N HIS A 110 4.95 -7.62 5.43
CA HIS A 110 4.77 -6.19 5.68
C HIS A 110 4.70 -5.40 4.38
N SER A 111 3.72 -4.52 4.24
CA SER A 111 3.62 -3.60 3.11
C SER A 111 4.18 -2.23 3.45
N SER A 112 5.29 -1.90 2.80
CA SER A 112 6.01 -0.62 2.88
C SER A 112 5.71 0.24 1.64
N VAL A 113 6.73 0.84 1.03
CA VAL A 113 6.63 1.65 -0.20
C VAL A 113 7.88 1.50 -1.06
N SER A 114 7.71 1.49 -2.38
CA SER A 114 8.84 1.44 -3.32
C SER A 114 9.77 2.65 -3.16
N GLY A 115 11.06 2.37 -3.02
CA GLY A 115 12.10 3.37 -2.78
C GLY A 115 12.41 3.62 -1.29
N ALA A 116 11.78 2.93 -0.34
CA ALA A 116 12.12 3.01 1.09
C ALA A 116 13.57 2.56 1.39
N GLY A 117 14.23 1.88 0.43
CA GLY A 117 15.63 1.51 0.54
C GLY A 117 16.62 2.55 0.03
N ASN A 118 16.16 3.72 -0.36
CA ASN A 118 17.06 4.79 -0.79
C ASN A 118 17.88 5.30 0.40
N ASP A 119 19.20 5.24 0.28
CA ASP A 119 20.18 5.64 1.30
C ASP A 119 20.87 6.98 0.98
N ASP A 120 20.50 7.65 -0.12
CA ASP A 120 21.00 8.98 -0.45
C ASP A 120 20.50 10.00 0.59
N PRO A 121 21.43 10.67 1.33
CA PRO A 121 21.05 11.67 2.32
C PRO A 121 20.21 12.82 1.74
N GLY A 122 20.43 13.19 0.47
CA GLY A 122 19.68 14.23 -0.23
C GLY A 122 18.20 13.88 -0.42
N ALA A 123 17.83 12.59 -0.33
CA ALA A 123 16.45 12.15 -0.36
C ALA A 123 15.65 12.54 0.90
N PHE A 124 16.33 12.90 1.99
CA PHE A 124 15.78 13.28 3.29
C PHE A 124 16.03 14.74 3.65
N ASP A 125 16.43 15.55 2.67
CA ASP A 125 16.69 16.98 2.84
C ASP A 125 15.37 17.74 3.10
N GLU A 126 15.18 18.16 4.35
CA GLU A 126 13.97 18.86 4.79
C GLU A 126 13.88 20.30 4.25
N GLU A 127 15.03 20.96 3.99
CA GLU A 127 15.03 22.31 3.40
C GLU A 127 14.53 22.25 1.96
N ARG A 128 14.91 21.17 1.24
CA ARG A 128 14.56 20.99 -0.17
C ARG A 128 13.16 20.42 -0.38
N TRP A 129 12.78 19.41 0.41
CA TRP A 129 11.55 18.62 0.18
C TRP A 129 10.43 18.93 1.17
N GLY A 130 10.73 19.66 2.26
CA GLY A 130 9.82 19.85 3.39
C GLY A 130 9.93 18.72 4.43
N ALA A 131 9.47 19.00 5.63
CA ALA A 131 9.57 18.07 6.75
C ALA A 131 8.74 16.80 6.55
N PHE A 132 7.54 16.92 5.97
CA PHE A 132 6.65 15.77 5.79
C PHE A 132 7.23 14.66 4.89
N PRO A 133 7.76 14.91 3.67
CA PRO A 133 8.37 13.85 2.88
C PRO A 133 9.52 13.15 3.62
N ALA A 134 10.40 13.90 4.27
CA ALA A 134 11.50 13.31 5.03
C ALA A 134 11.00 12.42 6.18
N HIS A 135 10.01 12.89 6.95
CA HIS A 135 9.38 12.12 8.02
C HIS A 135 8.70 10.85 7.49
N TYR A 136 7.90 10.96 6.43
CA TYR A 136 7.23 9.82 5.79
C TYR A 136 8.20 8.69 5.43
N TRP A 137 9.29 9.03 4.72
CA TRP A 137 10.25 8.03 4.28
C TRP A 137 11.02 7.40 5.46
N ARG A 138 11.39 8.19 6.49
CA ARG A 138 12.01 7.67 7.71
C ARG A 138 11.06 6.73 8.45
N SER A 139 9.77 7.05 8.52
CA SER A 139 8.75 6.19 9.15
C SER A 139 8.62 4.86 8.43
N LYS A 140 8.64 4.83 7.09
CA LYS A 140 8.64 3.58 6.32
C LYS A 140 9.86 2.73 6.59
N ILE A 141 11.06 3.32 6.56
CA ILE A 141 12.33 2.64 6.84
C ILE A 141 12.31 2.06 8.27
N GLU A 142 11.86 2.84 9.24
CA GLU A 142 11.81 2.40 10.63
C GLU A 142 10.78 1.28 10.85
N SER A 143 9.62 1.34 10.20
CA SER A 143 8.63 0.25 10.26
C SER A 143 9.17 -1.05 9.67
N GLU A 144 9.90 -0.98 8.56
CA GLU A 144 10.61 -2.14 8.01
C GLU A 144 11.67 -2.69 8.97
N ARG A 145 12.42 -1.82 9.65
CA ARG A 145 13.41 -2.21 10.66
C ARG A 145 12.75 -2.95 11.82
N VAL A 146 11.64 -2.44 12.34
CA VAL A 146 10.85 -3.10 13.39
C VAL A 146 10.49 -4.53 12.98
N VAL A 147 10.03 -4.75 11.76
CA VAL A 147 9.66 -6.08 11.26
C VAL A 147 10.89 -6.99 11.12
N ARG A 148 11.99 -6.50 10.57
CA ARG A 148 13.22 -7.30 10.34
C ARG A 148 13.86 -7.77 11.65
N GLU A 149 13.85 -6.91 12.67
CA GLU A 149 14.48 -7.16 13.97
C GLU A 149 13.60 -7.91 14.96
N ALA A 150 12.31 -8.11 14.64
CA ALA A 150 11.33 -8.70 15.54
C ALA A 150 11.56 -10.19 15.85
N GLY A 151 12.41 -10.88 15.09
CA GLY A 151 12.69 -12.30 15.30
C GLY A 151 11.58 -13.25 14.83
N PHE A 152 10.76 -12.85 13.85
CA PHE A 152 9.88 -13.79 13.16
C PHE A 152 10.70 -14.88 12.46
N ARG A 153 10.18 -16.10 12.42
CA ARG A 153 10.81 -17.20 11.70
C ARG A 153 10.97 -16.88 10.22
N THR A 154 9.97 -16.24 9.64
CA THR A 154 10.03 -15.71 8.27
C THR A 154 9.36 -14.34 8.18
N TRP A 155 10.02 -13.45 7.46
CA TRP A 155 9.47 -12.14 7.15
C TRP A 155 9.69 -11.80 5.68
N THR A 156 8.75 -11.07 5.11
CA THR A 156 8.80 -10.53 3.74
C THR A 156 8.37 -9.08 3.78
N ILE A 157 9.05 -8.20 3.06
CA ILE A 157 8.66 -6.80 2.90
C ILE A 157 8.30 -6.59 1.44
N LEU A 158 7.07 -6.13 1.21
CA LEU A 158 6.60 -5.68 -0.08
C LEU A 158 6.74 -4.15 -0.14
N ARG A 159 7.37 -3.64 -1.18
CA ARG A 159 7.52 -2.20 -1.46
C ARG A 159 6.73 -1.86 -2.72
N PRO A 160 5.41 -1.70 -2.63
CA PRO A 160 4.58 -1.39 -3.79
C PRO A 160 4.90 0.00 -4.36
N ALA A 161 4.83 0.10 -5.67
CA ALA A 161 4.91 1.33 -6.43
C ALA A 161 3.63 2.19 -6.28
N GLY A 162 3.49 3.26 -7.04
CA GLY A 162 2.30 4.08 -7.07
C GLY A 162 1.05 3.27 -7.46
N PHE A 163 -0.02 3.38 -6.68
CA PHE A 163 -1.23 2.61 -6.94
C PHE A 163 -1.99 3.13 -8.15
N MET A 164 -2.38 2.24 -9.05
CA MET A 164 -3.27 2.56 -10.17
C MET A 164 -4.61 3.09 -9.64
N GLU A 165 -5.06 2.61 -8.50
CA GLU A 165 -6.28 3.04 -7.79
C GLU A 165 -6.25 4.51 -7.35
N ASN A 166 -5.08 5.13 -7.25
CA ASN A 166 -4.97 6.58 -7.00
C ASN A 166 -5.58 7.41 -8.14
N LEU A 167 -5.70 6.82 -9.32
CA LEU A 167 -6.34 7.43 -10.49
C LEU A 167 -7.84 7.09 -10.61
N LYS A 168 -8.45 6.56 -9.54
CA LYS A 168 -9.90 6.41 -9.38
C LYS A 168 -10.42 7.38 -8.31
N GLN A 169 -11.56 7.98 -8.58
CA GLN A 169 -12.24 8.86 -7.61
C GLN A 169 -13.08 8.03 -6.61
N PRO A 170 -13.20 8.48 -5.36
CA PRO A 170 -12.54 9.64 -4.76
C PRO A 170 -11.07 9.35 -4.43
N SER A 171 -10.17 10.31 -4.67
CA SER A 171 -8.74 10.18 -4.36
C SER A 171 -8.12 11.55 -4.09
N LEU A 172 -7.10 11.59 -3.23
CA LEU A 172 -6.26 12.77 -2.95
C LEU A 172 -5.53 13.31 -4.20
N TRP A 173 -5.43 12.49 -5.24
CA TRP A 173 -4.80 12.89 -6.50
C TRP A 173 -5.70 13.76 -7.38
N PHE A 174 -6.99 13.86 -7.03
CA PHE A 174 -7.92 14.72 -7.75
C PHE A 174 -8.24 15.99 -6.94
N ALA A 175 -8.29 17.13 -7.63
CA ALA A 175 -8.70 18.38 -7.03
C ALA A 175 -10.08 18.25 -6.36
N GLY A 176 -10.17 18.56 -5.07
CA GLY A 176 -11.40 18.39 -4.30
C GLY A 176 -11.87 16.92 -4.19
N PHE A 177 -10.99 15.93 -4.35
CA PHE A 177 -11.20 14.47 -4.23
C PHE A 177 -12.07 13.83 -5.34
N THR A 178 -13.04 14.54 -5.88
CA THR A 178 -14.08 13.97 -6.75
C THR A 178 -14.20 14.67 -8.11
N SER A 179 -13.40 15.70 -8.36
CA SER A 179 -13.36 16.34 -9.69
C SER A 179 -12.66 15.44 -10.71
N ASN A 180 -12.81 15.72 -11.99
CA ASN A 180 -12.04 15.06 -13.05
C ASN A 180 -10.64 15.67 -13.28
N ARG A 181 -10.21 16.63 -12.45
CA ARG A 181 -8.92 17.34 -12.56
C ARG A 181 -7.87 16.65 -11.73
N LEU A 182 -6.84 16.11 -12.36
CA LEU A 182 -5.74 15.43 -11.66
C LEU A 182 -4.76 16.47 -11.10
N GLY A 183 -4.71 16.59 -9.77
CA GLY A 183 -3.86 17.52 -9.03
C GLY A 183 -2.43 17.02 -8.90
N VAL A 184 -1.63 17.13 -9.96
CA VAL A 184 -0.25 16.64 -10.00
C VAL A 184 0.71 17.71 -10.50
N VAL A 185 1.83 17.86 -9.80
CA VAL A 185 2.94 18.77 -10.15
C VAL A 185 4.13 18.02 -10.73
N ASN A 186 4.03 16.71 -10.83
CA ASN A 186 5.05 15.85 -11.42
C ASN A 186 5.26 16.13 -12.91
N ASP A 187 6.43 15.78 -13.42
CA ASP A 187 6.63 15.69 -14.87
C ASP A 187 5.71 14.59 -15.43
N LEU A 188 4.79 14.99 -16.31
CA LEU A 188 3.75 14.12 -16.86
C LEU A 188 4.28 13.09 -17.85
N ASP A 189 5.47 13.31 -18.40
CA ASP A 189 6.05 12.50 -19.48
C ASP A 189 7.12 11.52 -19.00
N VAL A 190 7.56 11.63 -17.72
CA VAL A 190 8.49 10.69 -17.12
C VAL A 190 7.77 9.39 -16.76
N ALA A 191 8.31 8.26 -17.23
CA ALA A 191 7.79 6.94 -16.89
C ALA A 191 8.02 6.62 -15.40
N ARG A 192 6.98 6.11 -14.74
CA ARG A 192 6.97 5.73 -13.33
C ARG A 192 6.39 4.34 -13.17
N PRO A 193 6.83 3.60 -12.15
CA PRO A 193 6.22 2.30 -11.85
C PRO A 193 4.84 2.47 -11.23
N TRP A 194 3.92 1.58 -11.63
CA TRP A 194 2.56 1.48 -11.15
C TRP A 194 2.26 0.06 -10.69
N ILE A 195 1.38 -0.08 -9.71
CA ILE A 195 0.90 -1.37 -9.23
C ILE A 195 -0.61 -1.35 -9.06
N ALA A 196 -1.29 -2.38 -9.52
CA ALA A 196 -2.68 -2.63 -9.14
C ALA A 196 -2.70 -3.19 -7.70
N VAL A 197 -3.56 -2.65 -6.86
CA VAL A 197 -3.62 -3.04 -5.43
C VAL A 197 -3.89 -4.54 -5.26
N GLN A 198 -4.60 -5.17 -6.20
CA GLN A 198 -4.84 -6.62 -6.20
C GLN A 198 -3.53 -7.44 -6.24
N ASP A 199 -2.48 -6.93 -6.87
CA ASP A 199 -1.20 -7.64 -7.01
C ASP A 199 -0.42 -7.67 -5.69
N ILE A 200 -0.70 -6.74 -4.76
CA ILE A 200 -0.22 -6.82 -3.37
C ILE A 200 -0.80 -8.07 -2.70
N GLY A 201 -2.08 -8.36 -2.98
CA GLY A 201 -2.73 -9.61 -2.53
C GLY A 201 -2.06 -10.85 -3.11
N THR A 202 -1.78 -10.86 -4.42
CA THR A 202 -1.08 -11.95 -5.11
C THR A 202 0.33 -12.16 -4.55
N ALA A 203 1.09 -11.08 -4.36
CA ALA A 203 2.43 -11.14 -3.78
C ALA A 203 2.42 -11.64 -2.33
N THR A 204 1.45 -11.18 -1.52
CA THR A 204 1.26 -11.66 -0.14
C THR A 204 0.94 -13.14 -0.12
N LEU A 205 0.02 -13.59 -0.99
CA LEU A 205 -0.34 -15.02 -1.08
C LEU A 205 0.88 -15.87 -1.45
N ALA A 206 1.69 -15.44 -2.43
CA ALA A 206 2.93 -16.14 -2.82
C ALA A 206 3.92 -16.24 -1.65
N ALA A 207 4.14 -15.14 -0.93
CA ALA A 207 5.03 -15.09 0.24
C ALA A 207 4.56 -16.03 1.36
N LEU A 208 3.25 -16.09 1.62
CA LEU A 208 2.67 -16.96 2.63
C LEU A 208 2.63 -18.44 2.21
N ALA A 209 2.61 -18.73 0.91
CA ALA A 209 2.60 -20.10 0.38
C ALA A 209 4.00 -20.75 0.40
N ASP A 210 5.07 -19.98 0.20
CA ASP A 210 6.46 -20.48 0.24
C ASP A 210 7.33 -19.61 1.17
N PRO A 211 7.13 -19.75 2.50
CA PRO A 211 7.82 -18.89 3.46
C PRO A 211 9.36 -19.03 3.41
N ARG A 212 9.89 -20.16 2.95
CA ARG A 212 11.35 -20.36 2.86
C ARG A 212 11.94 -19.54 1.73
N ARG A 213 11.29 -19.53 0.56
CA ARG A 213 11.72 -18.76 -0.61
C ARG A 213 11.63 -17.26 -0.36
N PHE A 214 10.60 -16.83 0.39
CA PHE A 214 10.33 -15.41 0.62
C PHE A 214 10.92 -14.87 1.93
N HIS A 215 11.56 -15.69 2.75
CA HIS A 215 12.22 -15.20 3.97
C HIS A 215 13.34 -14.23 3.63
N GLY A 216 13.29 -13.03 4.24
CA GLY A 216 14.28 -11.98 4.03
C GLY A 216 14.12 -11.22 2.70
N VAL A 217 13.13 -11.54 1.89
CA VAL A 217 12.88 -10.86 0.63
C VAL A 217 12.31 -9.47 0.89
N VAL A 218 12.92 -8.46 0.26
CA VAL A 218 12.40 -7.11 0.13
C VAL A 218 12.10 -6.90 -1.34
N LEU A 219 10.81 -6.94 -1.69
CA LEU A 219 10.36 -6.90 -3.07
C LEU A 219 9.86 -5.50 -3.45
N GLU A 220 10.60 -4.83 -4.30
CA GLU A 220 10.11 -3.65 -5.04
C GLU A 220 9.06 -4.13 -6.05
N LEU A 221 7.79 -3.74 -5.86
CA LEU A 221 6.65 -4.35 -6.52
C LEU A 221 5.96 -3.38 -7.48
N ALA A 222 5.98 -3.70 -8.76
CA ALA A 222 5.28 -2.97 -9.83
C ALA A 222 4.61 -3.94 -10.80
N GLY A 223 3.53 -3.47 -11.45
CA GLY A 223 2.84 -4.19 -12.51
C GLY A 223 3.09 -3.59 -13.90
N ASP A 224 3.42 -2.30 -13.94
CA ASP A 224 3.70 -1.59 -15.19
C ASP A 224 4.65 -0.41 -14.95
N ALA A 225 5.19 0.16 -16.03
CA ALA A 225 6.02 1.36 -15.99
C ALA A 225 5.67 2.27 -17.17
N LEU A 226 4.93 3.35 -16.91
CA LEU A 226 4.50 4.31 -17.93
C LEU A 226 4.36 5.73 -17.37
N SER A 227 4.35 6.72 -18.26
CA SER A 227 4.16 8.11 -17.87
C SER A 227 2.74 8.37 -17.40
N LEU A 228 2.55 9.41 -16.58
CA LEU A 228 1.22 9.80 -16.11
C LEU A 228 0.31 10.22 -17.27
N ARG A 229 0.87 10.89 -18.30
CA ARG A 229 0.14 11.23 -19.53
C ARG A 229 -0.39 9.96 -20.20
N ARG A 230 0.46 8.93 -20.37
CA ARG A 230 0.05 7.68 -20.98
C ARG A 230 -0.99 6.94 -20.12
N ALA A 231 -0.85 6.96 -18.81
CA ALA A 231 -1.84 6.40 -17.88
C ALA A 231 -3.23 7.05 -18.06
N VAL A 232 -3.26 8.38 -18.13
CA VAL A 232 -4.50 9.14 -18.32
C VAL A 232 -5.08 8.94 -19.72
N GLU A 233 -4.28 8.82 -20.77
CA GLU A 233 -4.76 8.47 -22.12
C GLU A 233 -5.46 7.11 -22.12
N ILE A 234 -4.87 6.07 -21.49
CA ILE A 234 -5.48 4.74 -21.38
C ILE A 234 -6.80 4.84 -20.62
N LEU A 235 -6.83 5.54 -19.48
CA LEU A 235 -8.06 5.73 -18.71
C LEU A 235 -9.12 6.46 -19.50
N ASN A 236 -8.77 7.53 -20.20
CA ASN A 236 -9.72 8.32 -21.00
C ASN A 236 -10.27 7.54 -22.19
N SER A 237 -9.60 6.48 -22.65
CA SER A 237 -10.13 5.62 -23.73
C SER A 237 -11.26 4.69 -23.25
N VAL A 238 -11.37 4.47 -21.92
CA VAL A 238 -12.35 3.53 -21.32
C VAL A 238 -13.38 4.21 -20.41
N ARG A 239 -13.22 5.52 -20.12
CA ARG A 239 -14.10 6.29 -19.23
C ARG A 239 -15.06 7.16 -20.02
N SER A 240 -16.26 7.36 -19.48
CA SER A 240 -17.26 8.30 -20.04
C SER A 240 -16.90 9.78 -19.77
N THR A 241 -16.22 10.06 -18.64
CA THR A 241 -15.78 11.41 -18.27
C THR A 241 -14.25 11.46 -18.27
N PRO A 242 -13.64 12.22 -19.19
CA PRO A 242 -12.18 12.31 -19.28
C PRO A 242 -11.55 12.95 -18.05
N ILE A 243 -10.39 12.42 -17.65
CA ILE A 243 -9.50 13.06 -16.67
C ILE A 243 -8.78 14.21 -17.35
N GLU A 244 -8.78 15.37 -16.71
CA GLU A 244 -8.09 16.58 -17.14
C GLU A 244 -6.72 16.63 -16.46
N LEU A 245 -5.65 16.72 -17.26
CA LEU A 245 -4.29 16.94 -16.78
C LEU A 245 -3.98 18.45 -16.72
N PRO A 246 -3.18 18.90 -15.73
CA PRO A 246 -2.73 20.29 -15.72
C PRO A 246 -1.78 20.55 -16.90
N SER A 247 -1.85 21.73 -17.48
CA SER A 247 -0.94 22.19 -18.55
C SER A 247 0.45 22.56 -18.02
N ALA A 248 0.53 22.87 -16.72
CA ALA A 248 1.76 23.22 -16.00
C ALA A 248 1.57 22.98 -14.49
N PRO A 249 2.65 22.81 -13.70
CA PRO A 249 2.58 22.62 -12.25
C PRO A 249 1.79 23.73 -11.52
N GLU A 250 1.88 24.97 -11.99
CA GLU A 250 1.19 26.14 -11.42
C GLU A 250 -0.34 25.99 -11.52
N GLN A 251 -0.83 25.38 -12.58
CA GLN A 251 -2.25 25.10 -12.74
C GLN A 251 -2.72 24.05 -11.72
N ALA A 252 -1.94 23.00 -11.48
CA ALA A 252 -2.25 22.02 -10.45
C ALA A 252 -2.32 22.65 -9.05
N LEU A 253 -1.37 23.54 -8.73
CA LEU A 253 -1.40 24.30 -7.48
C LEU A 253 -2.64 25.22 -7.40
N ALA A 254 -3.03 25.87 -8.49
CA ALA A 254 -4.24 26.68 -8.56
C ALA A 254 -5.53 25.84 -8.39
N TRP A 255 -5.49 24.54 -8.70
CA TRP A 255 -6.58 23.59 -8.43
C TRP A 255 -6.64 23.13 -6.98
N GLY A 256 -5.69 23.56 -6.13
CA GLY A 256 -5.70 23.32 -4.68
C GLY A 256 -4.93 22.06 -4.25
N VAL A 257 -3.88 21.69 -4.99
CA VAL A 257 -2.96 20.63 -4.53
C VAL A 257 -2.30 21.06 -3.21
N PRO A 258 -2.41 20.26 -2.14
CA PRO A 258 -1.76 20.59 -0.87
C PRO A 258 -0.24 20.71 -1.02
N PRO A 259 0.39 21.70 -0.34
CA PRO A 259 1.84 21.92 -0.44
C PRO A 259 2.68 20.66 -0.13
N GLU A 260 2.30 19.89 0.88
CA GLU A 260 2.98 18.67 1.31
C GLU A 260 2.92 17.59 0.23
N LEU A 261 1.78 17.48 -0.44
CA LEU A 261 1.62 16.55 -1.57
C LEU A 261 2.46 17.01 -2.76
N ALA A 262 2.46 18.30 -3.08
CA ALA A 262 3.27 18.86 -4.15
C ALA A 262 4.77 18.65 -3.91
N GLN A 263 5.24 18.82 -2.68
CA GLN A 263 6.63 18.57 -2.28
C GLN A 263 6.98 17.09 -2.44
N SER A 264 6.10 16.19 -1.98
CA SER A 264 6.28 14.74 -2.13
C SER A 264 6.35 14.33 -3.61
N GLN A 265 5.50 14.91 -4.45
CA GLN A 265 5.50 14.64 -5.88
C GLN A 265 6.81 15.09 -6.56
N ARG A 266 7.31 16.31 -6.26
CA ARG A 266 8.60 16.80 -6.77
C ARG A 266 9.78 15.95 -6.32
N ARG A 267 9.75 15.47 -5.07
CA ARG A 267 10.77 14.55 -4.57
C ARG A 267 10.77 13.25 -5.38
N MET A 268 9.58 12.70 -5.70
CA MET A 268 9.46 11.47 -6.49
C MET A 268 9.99 11.63 -7.93
N ASP A 269 10.06 12.83 -8.49
CA ASP A 269 10.71 13.09 -9.78
C ASP A 269 12.24 13.00 -9.69
N THR A 270 12.81 13.46 -8.57
CA THR A 270 14.25 13.42 -8.32
C THR A 270 14.73 12.06 -7.83
N TYR A 271 13.91 11.39 -7.00
CA TYR A 271 14.16 10.07 -6.43
C TYR A 271 13.05 9.12 -6.87
N PRO A 272 13.06 8.65 -8.12
CA PRO A 272 12.03 7.78 -8.65
C PRO A 272 12.03 6.42 -7.95
N ALA A 273 10.85 5.84 -7.80
CA ALA A 273 10.70 4.50 -7.27
C ALA A 273 11.43 3.47 -8.15
N PRO A 274 12.23 2.56 -7.56
CA PRO A 274 13.05 1.60 -8.31
C PRO A 274 12.27 0.38 -8.80
N ALA A 275 11.04 0.16 -8.33
CA ALA A 275 10.24 -1.01 -8.68
C ALA A 275 10.08 -1.19 -10.19
N ARG A 276 10.14 -2.46 -10.63
CA ARG A 276 9.93 -2.88 -12.03
C ARG A 276 9.14 -4.18 -12.05
N PRO A 277 8.28 -4.43 -13.06
CA PRO A 277 7.50 -5.66 -13.17
C PRO A 277 8.38 -6.93 -13.13
N GLU A 278 9.57 -6.88 -13.73
CA GLU A 278 10.50 -8.00 -13.81
C GLU A 278 10.95 -8.50 -12.43
N MET A 279 10.93 -7.63 -11.41
CA MET A 279 11.32 -8.01 -10.03
C MET A 279 10.30 -8.98 -9.42
N ALA A 280 9.00 -8.77 -9.65
CA ALA A 280 7.95 -9.68 -9.24
C ALA A 280 7.96 -10.97 -10.09
N HIS A 281 8.10 -10.83 -11.40
CA HIS A 281 8.15 -11.96 -12.34
C HIS A 281 9.31 -12.91 -12.02
N ALA A 282 10.48 -12.41 -11.61
CA ALA A 282 11.63 -13.23 -11.18
C ALA A 282 11.29 -14.13 -9.98
N LEU A 283 10.30 -13.75 -9.18
CA LEU A 283 9.76 -14.53 -8.06
C LEU A 283 8.52 -15.34 -8.45
N GLY A 284 8.18 -15.42 -9.75
CA GLY A 284 7.00 -16.14 -10.24
C GLY A 284 5.67 -15.48 -9.85
N ILE A 285 5.69 -14.18 -9.59
CA ILE A 285 4.50 -13.40 -9.26
C ILE A 285 4.07 -12.66 -10.52
N GLU A 286 2.94 -13.08 -11.10
CA GLU A 286 2.30 -12.35 -12.20
C GLU A 286 1.69 -11.07 -11.69
N THR A 287 1.84 -9.99 -12.45
CA THR A 287 1.31 -8.67 -12.12
C THR A 287 0.44 -8.11 -13.24
N THR A 288 -0.44 -7.19 -12.89
CA THR A 288 -1.43 -6.59 -13.78
C THR A 288 -0.82 -5.38 -14.49
N THR A 289 -0.91 -5.32 -15.82
CA THR A 289 -0.54 -4.12 -16.57
C THR A 289 -1.56 -3.00 -16.34
N PHE A 290 -1.17 -1.77 -16.59
CA PHE A 290 -2.05 -0.62 -16.43
C PHE A 290 -3.29 -0.72 -17.36
N GLU A 291 -3.10 -1.19 -18.58
CA GLU A 291 -4.19 -1.37 -19.54
C GLU A 291 -5.18 -2.45 -19.08
N GLN A 292 -4.69 -3.60 -18.60
CA GLN A 292 -5.54 -4.66 -18.04
C GLN A 292 -6.36 -4.13 -16.85
N TRP A 293 -5.70 -3.39 -15.94
CA TRP A 293 -6.36 -2.79 -14.80
C TRP A 293 -7.43 -1.78 -15.21
N ALA A 294 -7.12 -0.86 -16.13
CA ALA A 294 -8.05 0.17 -16.61
C ALA A 294 -9.32 -0.45 -17.21
N HIS A 295 -9.18 -1.48 -18.06
CA HIS A 295 -10.32 -2.21 -18.62
C HIS A 295 -11.11 -2.99 -17.57
N GLY A 296 -10.46 -3.53 -16.54
CA GLY A 296 -11.13 -4.20 -15.41
C GLY A 296 -11.90 -3.21 -14.56
N ALA A 297 -11.32 -2.04 -14.30
CA ALA A 297 -11.93 -0.97 -13.51
C ALA A 297 -13.18 -0.37 -14.18
N ALA A 298 -13.15 -0.16 -15.50
CA ALA A 298 -14.28 0.37 -16.26
C ALA A 298 -15.51 -0.57 -16.28
N ARG A 299 -15.33 -1.88 -16.06
CA ARG A 299 -16.44 -2.85 -15.95
C ARG A 299 -17.11 -2.84 -14.58
N SER A 300 -16.51 -2.16 -13.60
CA SER A 300 -16.96 -2.14 -12.20
C SER A 300 -17.63 -0.82 -11.83
N GLU A 301 -17.67 0.16 -12.75
CA GLU A 301 -18.41 1.44 -12.67
C GLU A 301 -19.79 1.29 -13.35
#